data_afd20a7e18cddfc051e4e6d4e29d05e2
#
_entry.id   afd20a7e18cddfc051e4e6d4e29d05e2
#
_cell.length_a   1.000
_cell.length_b   1.000
_cell.length_c   1.000
_cell.angle_alpha   90.00
_cell.angle_beta   90.00
_cell.angle_gamma   90.00
#
_symmetry.space_group_name_H-M   'P 1'
#
loop_
_entity.id
_entity.type
_entity.pdbx_description
1 polymer ?
#
loop_
_entity_poly.entity_id
_entity_poly.type
_entity_poly.pdbx_seq_one_letter_code
_entity_poly.pdbx_strand_id
1 'polypeptide(L)'
;MRVKDKITILTGAGSGIGRATAILFAGEGAIVYASDIDEAGLKETLLLVKEGKENVHITKVDVTKYDDVKQHVDKVAKKDGRIDCLIVNAGVVRVGQVEDFPEEDYDVLLNVNLKGLFFTCKAAIPYFKKQKSGNIITLASVAAHIGQNNHANYCSTKHGVLGFTKALALDMAPYNVRVNSVSPGATDTPMLRTDVGKEAVQRGVSFEQIRKEFEQQGVLTRWADPMEIATGILFLATNDASYMTGADLRIDGGWTTR
;
A
#
# COMPACT_ATOMS: atom_id res chain seq x y z
N MET A 1 6.74 -16.24 14.63
CA MET A 1 6.56 -16.09 13.18
C MET A 1 5.06 -16.17 12.87
N ARG A 2 4.44 -15.03 12.65
CA ARG A 2 2.98 -14.90 12.52
C ARG A 2 2.45 -15.25 11.13
N VAL A 3 3.31 -15.19 10.11
CA VAL A 3 2.98 -15.48 8.70
C VAL A 3 3.94 -16.49 8.07
N LYS A 4 4.43 -17.44 8.90
CA LYS A 4 5.36 -18.48 8.45
C LYS A 4 4.82 -19.23 7.24
N ASP A 5 5.66 -19.40 6.23
CA ASP A 5 5.41 -20.10 4.96
C ASP A 5 4.23 -19.52 4.14
N LYS A 6 3.75 -18.31 4.47
CA LYS A 6 2.71 -17.62 3.68
C LYS A 6 3.29 -17.00 2.42
N ILE A 7 2.72 -17.37 1.28
CA ILE A 7 3.07 -16.79 -0.03
C ILE A 7 2.43 -15.41 -0.15
N THR A 8 3.25 -14.37 -0.09
CA THR A 8 2.81 -12.98 -0.08
C THR A 8 3.29 -12.23 -1.32
N ILE A 9 2.38 -11.67 -2.09
CA ILE A 9 2.69 -10.72 -3.17
C ILE A 9 2.52 -9.30 -2.61
N LEU A 10 3.53 -8.46 -2.82
CA LEU A 10 3.57 -7.08 -2.34
C LEU A 10 3.99 -6.14 -3.48
N THR A 11 3.14 -5.15 -3.78
CA THR A 11 3.47 -4.09 -4.76
C THR A 11 3.97 -2.82 -4.06
N GLY A 12 4.84 -2.05 -4.74
CA GLY A 12 5.39 -0.81 -4.17
C GLY A 12 6.40 -1.07 -3.04
N ALA A 13 7.22 -2.13 -3.17
CA ALA A 13 8.15 -2.57 -2.14
C ALA A 13 9.52 -1.90 -2.18
N GLY A 14 9.76 -0.98 -3.13
CA GLY A 14 11.05 -0.31 -3.30
C GLY A 14 11.38 0.72 -2.21
N SER A 15 10.37 1.24 -1.49
CA SER A 15 10.58 2.27 -0.46
C SER A 15 9.46 2.31 0.57
N GLY A 16 9.61 3.16 1.58
CA GLY A 16 8.58 3.55 2.54
C GLY A 16 7.85 2.37 3.21
N ILE A 17 6.52 2.42 3.22
CA ILE A 17 5.66 1.41 3.85
C ILE A 17 5.85 0.02 3.21
N GLY A 18 5.96 -0.03 1.86
CA GLY A 18 6.17 -1.31 1.17
C GLY A 18 7.50 -1.97 1.54
N ARG A 19 8.58 -1.21 1.63
CA ARG A 19 9.89 -1.68 2.12
C ARG A 19 9.79 -2.22 3.54
N ALA A 20 9.22 -1.44 4.46
CA ALA A 20 9.03 -1.86 5.84
C ALA A 20 8.18 -3.14 5.95
N THR A 21 7.14 -3.24 5.12
CA THR A 21 6.29 -4.45 5.04
C THR A 21 7.08 -5.66 4.54
N ALA A 22 7.89 -5.50 3.49
CA ALA A 22 8.72 -6.61 2.97
C ALA A 22 9.69 -7.13 4.04
N ILE A 23 10.37 -6.22 4.75
CA ILE A 23 11.31 -6.55 5.83
C ILE A 23 10.59 -7.28 6.97
N LEU A 24 9.46 -6.74 7.44
CA LEU A 24 8.70 -7.31 8.54
C LEU A 24 8.15 -8.71 8.20
N PHE A 25 7.56 -8.87 7.02
CA PHE A 25 6.98 -10.15 6.60
C PHE A 25 8.04 -11.24 6.43
N ALA A 26 9.22 -10.88 5.88
CA ALA A 26 10.35 -11.80 5.80
C ALA A 26 10.80 -12.27 7.18
N GLY A 27 10.98 -11.35 8.14
CA GLY A 27 11.33 -11.67 9.53
C GLY A 27 10.26 -12.50 10.26
N GLU A 28 8.99 -12.40 9.83
CA GLU A 28 7.88 -13.20 10.34
C GLU A 28 7.66 -14.51 9.55
N GLY A 29 8.62 -14.86 8.68
CA GLY A 29 8.70 -16.15 8.00
C GLY A 29 7.88 -16.28 6.72
N ALA A 30 7.37 -15.18 6.15
CA ALA A 30 6.68 -15.22 4.87
C ALA A 30 7.67 -15.43 3.70
N ILE A 31 7.17 -16.02 2.63
CA ILE A 31 7.82 -15.98 1.31
C ILE A 31 7.26 -14.74 0.59
N VAL A 32 8.09 -13.71 0.41
CA VAL A 32 7.68 -12.40 -0.07
C VAL A 32 8.10 -12.19 -1.52
N TYR A 33 7.12 -12.01 -2.40
CA TYR A 33 7.31 -11.59 -3.78
C TYR A 33 7.11 -10.08 -3.87
N ALA A 34 8.20 -9.36 -3.64
CA ALA A 34 8.25 -7.91 -3.61
C ALA A 34 8.40 -7.33 -5.01
N SER A 35 7.51 -6.43 -5.39
CA SER A 35 7.55 -5.78 -6.71
C SER A 35 7.47 -4.26 -6.61
N ASP A 36 8.13 -3.59 -7.55
CA ASP A 36 8.14 -2.14 -7.72
C ASP A 36 8.55 -1.80 -9.15
N ILE A 37 8.26 -0.58 -9.60
CA ILE A 37 8.82 -0.03 -10.84
C ILE A 37 10.29 0.37 -10.67
N ASP A 38 10.67 0.75 -9.44
CA ASP A 38 12.04 1.11 -9.06
C ASP A 38 12.86 -0.13 -8.65
N GLU A 39 13.62 -0.64 -9.61
CA GLU A 39 14.50 -1.80 -9.40
C GLU A 39 15.65 -1.51 -8.40
N ALA A 40 16.14 -0.27 -8.37
CA ALA A 40 17.20 0.13 -7.43
C ALA A 40 16.67 0.11 -5.99
N GLY A 41 15.47 0.66 -5.77
CA GLY A 41 14.79 0.61 -4.49
C GLY A 41 14.48 -0.82 -4.02
N LEU A 42 14.12 -1.73 -4.93
CA LEU A 42 13.95 -3.16 -4.60
C LEU A 42 15.25 -3.83 -4.15
N LYS A 43 16.37 -3.54 -4.83
CA LYS A 43 17.70 -4.05 -4.43
C LYS A 43 18.10 -3.54 -3.06
N GLU A 44 17.85 -2.26 -2.77
CA GLU A 44 18.07 -1.69 -1.45
C GLU A 44 17.20 -2.35 -0.39
N THR A 45 15.91 -2.57 -0.67
CA THR A 45 15.00 -3.30 0.22
C THR A 45 15.56 -4.67 0.56
N LEU A 46 15.99 -5.44 -0.45
CA LEU A 46 16.58 -6.77 -0.25
C LEU A 46 17.86 -6.74 0.59
N LEU A 47 18.67 -5.68 0.47
CA LEU A 47 19.89 -5.51 1.29
C LEU A 47 19.55 -5.25 2.77
N LEU A 48 18.44 -4.58 3.04
CA LEU A 48 18.01 -4.24 4.41
C LEU A 48 17.30 -5.38 5.13
N VAL A 49 16.87 -6.43 4.41
CA VAL A 49 16.29 -7.63 5.05
C VAL A 49 17.41 -8.39 5.76
N LYS A 50 17.31 -8.48 7.10
CA LYS A 50 18.28 -9.18 7.95
C LYS A 50 17.91 -10.64 8.20
N GLU A 51 16.61 -10.90 8.42
CA GLU A 51 16.08 -12.23 8.69
C GLU A 51 15.13 -12.65 7.59
N GLY A 52 15.20 -13.91 7.14
CA GLY A 52 14.37 -14.46 6.07
C GLY A 52 14.69 -13.90 4.68
N LYS A 53 15.90 -13.39 4.46
CA LYS A 53 16.32 -12.79 3.19
C LYS A 53 16.21 -13.75 2.00
N GLU A 54 16.46 -15.01 2.23
CA GLU A 54 16.36 -16.12 1.25
C GLU A 54 14.91 -16.29 0.75
N ASN A 55 13.94 -15.85 1.52
CA ASN A 55 12.52 -15.91 1.18
C ASN A 55 11.99 -14.64 0.48
N VAL A 56 12.85 -13.64 0.23
CA VAL A 56 12.44 -12.40 -0.47
C VAL A 56 12.88 -12.45 -1.93
N HIS A 57 11.89 -12.43 -2.81
CA HIS A 57 12.07 -12.41 -4.26
C HIS A 57 11.66 -11.06 -4.81
N ILE A 58 12.58 -10.36 -5.47
CA ILE A 58 12.31 -9.05 -6.06
C ILE A 58 12.03 -9.15 -7.56
N THR A 59 11.08 -8.37 -8.07
CA THR A 59 10.74 -8.31 -9.49
C THR A 59 10.33 -6.88 -9.85
N LYS A 60 10.91 -6.34 -10.93
CA LYS A 60 10.44 -5.07 -11.50
C LYS A 60 9.06 -5.29 -12.13
N VAL A 61 8.06 -4.51 -11.71
CA VAL A 61 6.68 -4.55 -12.21
C VAL A 61 6.13 -3.14 -12.29
N ASP A 62 5.58 -2.78 -13.43
CA ASP A 62 4.78 -1.57 -13.59
C ASP A 62 3.29 -1.89 -13.39
N VAL A 63 2.72 -1.48 -12.25
CA VAL A 63 1.32 -1.77 -11.90
C VAL A 63 0.31 -1.14 -12.86
N THR A 64 0.73 -0.16 -13.67
CA THR A 64 -0.13 0.47 -14.71
C THR A 64 -0.28 -0.40 -15.96
N LYS A 65 0.51 -1.48 -16.06
CA LYS A 65 0.52 -2.44 -17.18
C LYS A 65 -0.02 -3.79 -16.72
N TYR A 66 -1.19 -4.17 -17.22
CA TYR A 66 -1.84 -5.42 -16.81
C TYR A 66 -0.98 -6.66 -17.09
N ASP A 67 -0.30 -6.69 -18.22
CA ASP A 67 0.52 -7.85 -18.62
C ASP A 67 1.73 -8.03 -17.68
N ASP A 68 2.38 -6.96 -17.24
CA ASP A 68 3.47 -7.02 -16.27
C ASP A 68 2.96 -7.61 -14.94
N VAL A 69 1.82 -7.09 -14.45
CA VAL A 69 1.19 -7.57 -13.21
C VAL A 69 0.77 -9.03 -13.34
N LYS A 70 0.11 -9.38 -14.45
CA LYS A 70 -0.37 -10.73 -14.70
C LYS A 70 0.78 -11.74 -14.76
N GLN A 71 1.86 -11.43 -15.49
CA GLN A 71 3.04 -12.28 -15.56
C GLN A 71 3.66 -12.52 -14.18
N HIS A 72 3.76 -11.46 -13.36
CA HIS A 72 4.29 -11.56 -12.01
C HIS A 72 3.44 -12.49 -11.14
N VAL A 73 2.13 -12.26 -11.09
CA VAL A 73 1.19 -13.06 -10.30
C VAL A 73 1.14 -14.52 -10.76
N ASP A 74 1.08 -14.76 -12.08
CA ASP A 74 1.07 -16.11 -12.66
C ASP A 74 2.37 -16.88 -12.33
N LYS A 75 3.51 -16.20 -12.38
CA LYS A 75 4.81 -16.78 -12.02
C LYS A 75 4.85 -17.24 -10.58
N VAL A 76 4.35 -16.42 -9.65
CA VAL A 76 4.25 -16.76 -8.22
C VAL A 76 3.33 -17.95 -8.03
N ALA A 77 2.11 -17.86 -8.53
CA ALA A 77 1.12 -18.93 -8.38
C ALA A 77 1.57 -20.26 -9.00
N LYS A 78 2.31 -20.22 -10.12
CA LYS A 78 2.87 -21.43 -10.75
C LYS A 78 4.01 -22.02 -9.94
N LYS A 79 4.89 -21.19 -9.34
CA LYS A 79 6.05 -21.64 -8.58
C LYS A 79 5.64 -22.28 -7.26
N ASP A 80 4.74 -21.64 -6.50
CA ASP A 80 4.40 -22.03 -5.14
C ASP A 80 3.03 -22.72 -5.03
N GLY A 81 2.27 -22.81 -6.12
CA GLY A 81 0.96 -23.48 -6.18
C GLY A 81 -0.18 -22.72 -5.51
N ARG A 82 0.10 -21.60 -4.83
CA ARG A 82 -0.88 -20.78 -4.08
C ARG A 82 -0.43 -19.34 -3.91
N ILE A 83 -1.37 -18.48 -3.49
CA ILE A 83 -1.12 -17.12 -3.00
C ILE A 83 -1.91 -16.97 -1.71
N ASP A 84 -1.25 -16.70 -0.57
CA ASP A 84 -1.94 -16.57 0.72
C ASP A 84 -2.33 -15.12 1.02
N CYS A 85 -1.49 -14.17 0.62
CA CYS A 85 -1.70 -12.74 0.88
C CYS A 85 -1.32 -11.89 -0.34
N LEU A 86 -2.19 -10.95 -0.69
CA LEU A 86 -1.93 -9.91 -1.68
C LEU A 86 -1.95 -8.56 -1.00
N ILE A 87 -0.84 -7.83 -1.03
CA ILE A 87 -0.70 -6.49 -0.47
C ILE A 87 -0.56 -5.50 -1.61
N VAL A 88 -1.61 -4.71 -1.85
CA VAL A 88 -1.65 -3.70 -2.92
C VAL A 88 -1.26 -2.37 -2.32
N ASN A 89 0.05 -2.12 -2.25
CA ASN A 89 0.62 -0.95 -1.61
C ASN A 89 1.10 0.12 -2.61
N ALA A 90 1.40 -0.25 -3.86
CA ALA A 90 1.86 0.71 -4.86
C ALA A 90 0.92 1.91 -4.98
N GLY A 91 1.47 3.11 -4.90
CA GLY A 91 0.71 4.35 -4.97
C GLY A 91 1.62 5.56 -5.15
N VAL A 92 1.03 6.66 -5.59
CA VAL A 92 1.70 7.95 -5.76
C VAL A 92 0.82 9.07 -5.20
N VAL A 93 1.46 10.18 -4.84
CA VAL A 93 0.78 11.43 -4.51
C VAL A 93 1.13 12.49 -5.54
N ARG A 94 0.15 13.30 -5.91
CA ARG A 94 0.28 14.53 -6.68
C ARG A 94 -0.70 15.52 -6.10
N VAL A 95 -0.25 16.72 -5.83
CA VAL A 95 -1.04 17.77 -5.18
C VAL A 95 -1.02 19.04 -6.00
N GLY A 96 -2.11 19.79 -5.96
CA GLY A 96 -2.29 21.05 -6.67
C GLY A 96 -3.74 21.50 -6.65
N GLN A 97 -3.96 22.78 -6.95
CA GLN A 97 -5.31 23.34 -7.14
C GLN A 97 -5.95 22.72 -8.39
N VAL A 98 -7.25 22.48 -8.35
CA VAL A 98 -7.94 21.72 -9.41
C VAL A 98 -7.84 22.41 -10.77
N GLU A 99 -7.98 23.74 -10.79
CA GLU A 99 -7.92 24.55 -12.01
C GLU A 99 -6.54 24.57 -12.71
N ASP A 100 -5.47 24.38 -11.93
CA ASP A 100 -4.09 24.42 -12.42
C ASP A 100 -3.46 23.01 -12.48
N PHE A 101 -4.24 21.95 -12.17
CA PHE A 101 -3.69 20.60 -12.03
C PHE A 101 -3.44 19.97 -13.41
N PRO A 102 -2.19 19.56 -13.75
CA PRO A 102 -1.90 18.96 -15.04
C PRO A 102 -2.69 17.65 -15.27
N GLU A 103 -3.26 17.49 -16.47
CA GLU A 103 -3.99 16.27 -16.86
C GLU A 103 -3.08 15.03 -16.76
N GLU A 104 -1.81 15.14 -17.11
CA GLU A 104 -0.84 14.05 -17.01
C GLU A 104 -0.64 13.59 -15.57
N ASP A 105 -0.61 14.51 -14.59
CA ASP A 105 -0.50 14.17 -13.18
C ASP A 105 -1.79 13.53 -12.65
N TYR A 106 -2.95 13.95 -13.14
CA TYR A 106 -4.23 13.32 -12.85
C TYR A 106 -4.29 11.89 -13.39
N ASP A 107 -3.86 11.68 -14.62
CA ASP A 107 -3.77 10.35 -15.22
C ASP A 107 -2.80 9.43 -14.48
N VAL A 108 -1.66 9.95 -14.03
CA VAL A 108 -0.71 9.20 -13.20
C VAL A 108 -1.38 8.75 -11.89
N LEU A 109 -2.12 9.63 -11.20
CA LEU A 109 -2.85 9.28 -9.97
C LEU A 109 -3.86 8.17 -10.22
N LEU A 110 -4.70 8.29 -11.25
CA LEU A 110 -5.71 7.29 -11.57
C LEU A 110 -5.07 5.97 -12.00
N ASN A 111 -4.07 6.03 -12.88
CA ASN A 111 -3.42 4.84 -13.41
C ASN A 111 -2.68 4.04 -12.34
N VAL A 112 -2.00 4.70 -11.39
CA VAL A 112 -1.27 3.99 -10.34
C VAL A 112 -2.22 3.60 -9.20
N ASN A 113 -2.97 4.57 -8.62
CA ASN A 113 -3.69 4.35 -7.37
C ASN A 113 -4.98 3.52 -7.54
N LEU A 114 -5.66 3.62 -8.70
CA LEU A 114 -6.93 2.91 -8.94
C LEU A 114 -6.79 1.82 -9.99
N LYS A 115 -6.29 2.12 -11.16
CA LYS A 115 -6.15 1.11 -12.22
C LYS A 115 -5.11 0.05 -11.85
N GLY A 116 -3.99 0.45 -11.23
CA GLY A 116 -2.98 -0.47 -10.70
C GLY A 116 -3.53 -1.38 -9.61
N LEU A 117 -4.34 -0.84 -8.68
CA LEU A 117 -5.09 -1.62 -7.70
C LEU A 117 -5.99 -2.66 -8.39
N PHE A 118 -6.82 -2.19 -9.34
CA PHE A 118 -7.71 -3.06 -10.10
C PHE A 118 -6.94 -4.17 -10.84
N PHE A 119 -5.86 -3.84 -11.54
CA PHE A 119 -5.05 -4.82 -12.28
C PHE A 119 -4.42 -5.87 -11.37
N THR A 120 -3.90 -5.43 -10.22
CA THR A 120 -3.28 -6.31 -9.24
C THR A 120 -4.30 -7.30 -8.66
N CYS A 121 -5.47 -6.81 -8.27
CA CYS A 121 -6.55 -7.67 -7.80
C CYS A 121 -7.08 -8.59 -8.92
N LYS A 122 -7.32 -8.06 -10.13
CA LYS A 122 -7.81 -8.82 -11.28
C LYS A 122 -6.90 -10.01 -11.61
N ALA A 123 -5.58 -9.85 -11.51
CA ALA A 123 -4.64 -10.94 -11.79
C ALA A 123 -4.68 -12.03 -10.70
N ALA A 124 -4.85 -11.66 -9.43
CA ALA A 124 -4.76 -12.61 -8.31
C ALA A 124 -6.10 -13.29 -7.96
N ILE A 125 -7.25 -12.65 -8.18
CA ILE A 125 -8.58 -13.15 -7.83
C ILE A 125 -8.88 -14.55 -8.35
N PRO A 126 -8.55 -14.94 -9.60
CA PRO A 126 -8.80 -16.31 -10.08
C PRO A 126 -8.14 -17.39 -9.22
N TYR A 127 -6.94 -17.11 -8.70
CA TYR A 127 -6.22 -18.03 -7.82
C TYR A 127 -6.90 -18.14 -6.45
N PHE A 128 -7.26 -17.02 -5.84
CA PHE A 128 -8.00 -16.99 -4.57
C PHE A 128 -9.35 -17.72 -4.68
N LYS A 129 -10.10 -17.51 -5.76
CA LYS A 129 -11.37 -18.21 -5.99
C LYS A 129 -11.19 -19.71 -6.11
N LYS A 130 -10.15 -20.15 -6.83
CA LYS A 130 -9.83 -21.58 -7.00
C LYS A 130 -9.44 -22.24 -5.68
N GLN A 131 -8.59 -21.58 -4.89
CA GLN A 131 -8.09 -22.14 -3.61
C GLN A 131 -9.07 -21.96 -2.44
N LYS A 132 -10.11 -21.11 -2.57
CA LYS A 132 -11.13 -20.80 -1.55
C LYS A 132 -10.53 -20.35 -0.21
N SER A 133 -9.47 -19.60 -0.29
CA SER A 133 -8.77 -19.01 0.87
C SER A 133 -7.87 -17.88 0.41
N GLY A 134 -7.63 -16.92 1.28
CA GLY A 134 -6.67 -15.84 1.01
C GLY A 134 -7.01 -14.56 1.73
N ASN A 135 -6.13 -13.57 1.53
CA ASN A 135 -6.26 -12.27 2.13
C ASN A 135 -5.76 -11.19 1.17
N ILE A 136 -6.56 -10.15 0.97
CA ILE A 136 -6.21 -8.99 0.16
C ILE A 136 -6.17 -7.78 1.09
N ILE A 137 -5.06 -7.04 1.08
CA ILE A 137 -4.87 -5.82 1.86
C ILE A 137 -4.52 -4.69 0.91
N THR A 138 -5.32 -3.63 0.93
CA THR A 138 -5.13 -2.44 0.09
C THR A 138 -4.62 -1.26 0.93
N LEU A 139 -3.83 -0.37 0.34
CA LEU A 139 -3.35 0.83 1.02
C LEU A 139 -4.18 2.05 0.58
N ALA A 140 -5.07 2.48 1.48
CA ALA A 140 -5.79 3.74 1.36
C ALA A 140 -4.94 4.91 1.92
N SER A 141 -5.51 5.78 2.73
CA SER A 141 -4.87 6.94 3.39
C SER A 141 -5.89 7.62 4.30
N VAL A 142 -5.47 8.48 5.23
CA VAL A 142 -6.38 9.47 5.86
C VAL A 142 -7.13 10.29 4.82
N ALA A 143 -6.52 10.56 3.67
CA ALA A 143 -7.14 11.23 2.52
C ALA A 143 -8.35 10.47 1.92
N ALA A 144 -8.64 9.26 2.37
CA ALA A 144 -9.84 8.51 2.04
C ALA A 144 -11.01 8.75 3.03
N HIS A 145 -10.79 9.57 4.06
CA HIS A 145 -11.77 9.87 5.12
C HIS A 145 -12.04 11.36 5.29
N ILE A 146 -11.06 12.19 4.93
CA ILE A 146 -11.12 13.64 5.07
C ILE A 146 -10.70 14.33 3.78
N GLY A 147 -11.14 15.56 3.57
CA GLY A 147 -10.58 16.46 2.57
C GLY A 147 -9.29 17.10 3.07
N GLN A 148 -8.37 17.35 2.16
CA GLN A 148 -7.14 18.08 2.41
C GLN A 148 -6.97 19.17 1.34
N ASN A 149 -6.44 20.32 1.72
CA ASN A 149 -6.19 21.41 0.79
C ASN A 149 -5.25 20.95 -0.35
N ASN A 150 -5.58 21.33 -1.59
CA ASN A 150 -4.84 20.96 -2.79
C ASN A 150 -4.74 19.44 -3.08
N HIS A 151 -5.52 18.61 -2.38
CA HIS A 151 -5.47 17.15 -2.51
C HIS A 151 -6.74 16.55 -3.14
N ALA A 152 -7.62 17.34 -3.75
CA ALA A 152 -8.89 16.85 -4.28
C ALA A 152 -8.72 15.60 -5.16
N ASN A 153 -7.74 15.63 -6.08
CA ASN A 153 -7.45 14.53 -7.00
C ASN A 153 -6.90 13.29 -6.26
N TYR A 154 -6.00 13.47 -5.31
CA TYR A 154 -5.46 12.38 -4.50
C TYR A 154 -6.53 11.79 -3.57
N CYS A 155 -7.30 12.65 -2.87
CA CYS A 155 -8.40 12.22 -2.02
C CYS A 155 -9.42 11.38 -2.81
N SER A 156 -9.77 11.79 -4.03
CA SER A 156 -10.69 11.03 -4.88
C SER A 156 -10.20 9.61 -5.16
N THR A 157 -8.89 9.44 -5.45
CA THR A 157 -8.33 8.10 -5.66
C THR A 157 -8.36 7.26 -4.38
N LYS A 158 -8.05 7.86 -3.22
CA LYS A 158 -8.00 7.11 -1.95
C LYS A 158 -9.39 6.78 -1.40
N HIS A 159 -10.39 7.61 -1.62
CA HIS A 159 -11.80 7.24 -1.41
C HIS A 159 -12.21 6.09 -2.34
N GLY A 160 -11.78 6.11 -3.61
CA GLY A 160 -11.99 5.02 -4.57
C GLY A 160 -11.41 3.69 -4.10
N VAL A 161 -10.22 3.69 -3.47
CA VAL A 161 -9.61 2.48 -2.87
C VAL A 161 -10.52 1.89 -1.80
N LEU A 162 -11.11 2.70 -0.90
CA LEU A 162 -12.04 2.20 0.13
C LEU A 162 -13.32 1.64 -0.48
N GLY A 163 -13.90 2.33 -1.46
CA GLY A 163 -15.07 1.86 -2.18
C GLY A 163 -14.80 0.51 -2.85
N PHE A 164 -13.69 0.39 -3.57
CA PHE A 164 -13.25 -0.86 -4.20
C PHE A 164 -13.05 -1.98 -3.17
N THR A 165 -12.38 -1.70 -2.05
CA THR A 165 -12.13 -2.67 -0.98
C THR A 165 -13.42 -3.24 -0.42
N LYS A 166 -14.39 -2.38 -0.10
CA LYS A 166 -15.70 -2.78 0.46
C LYS A 166 -16.50 -3.65 -0.53
N ALA A 167 -16.56 -3.24 -1.79
CA ALA A 167 -17.26 -4.00 -2.82
C ALA A 167 -16.59 -5.36 -3.07
N LEU A 168 -15.25 -5.37 -3.19
CA LEU A 168 -14.49 -6.61 -3.39
C LEU A 168 -14.60 -7.56 -2.19
N ALA A 169 -14.76 -7.07 -0.97
CA ALA A 169 -14.98 -7.91 0.20
C ALA A 169 -16.27 -8.73 0.08
N LEU A 170 -17.35 -8.15 -0.44
CA LEU A 170 -18.61 -8.85 -0.72
C LEU A 170 -18.43 -9.91 -1.81
N ASP A 171 -17.73 -9.56 -2.90
CA ASP A 171 -17.50 -10.47 -4.03
C ASP A 171 -16.63 -11.68 -3.65
N MET A 172 -15.74 -11.50 -2.67
CA MET A 172 -14.76 -12.50 -2.28
C MET A 172 -15.17 -13.34 -1.05
N ALA A 173 -16.17 -12.90 -0.29
CA ALA A 173 -16.67 -13.62 0.88
C ALA A 173 -17.14 -15.07 0.57
N PRO A 174 -17.84 -15.35 -0.56
CA PRO A 174 -18.23 -16.72 -0.92
C PRO A 174 -17.03 -17.68 -1.14
N TYR A 175 -15.84 -17.11 -1.33
CA TYR A 175 -14.60 -17.88 -1.54
C TYR A 175 -13.71 -17.92 -0.29
N ASN A 176 -14.23 -17.51 0.88
CA ASN A 176 -13.46 -17.46 2.13
C ASN A 176 -12.18 -16.63 1.99
N VAL A 177 -12.25 -15.51 1.28
CA VAL A 177 -11.16 -14.55 1.09
C VAL A 177 -11.53 -13.24 1.77
N ARG A 178 -10.69 -12.77 2.67
CA ARG A 178 -10.87 -11.49 3.35
C ARG A 178 -10.26 -10.36 2.53
N VAL A 179 -10.91 -9.21 2.52
CA VAL A 179 -10.41 -8.00 1.83
C VAL A 179 -10.55 -6.82 2.78
N ASN A 180 -9.44 -6.21 3.17
CA ASN A 180 -9.41 -5.08 4.08
C ASN A 180 -8.48 -3.99 3.57
N SER A 181 -8.56 -2.80 4.13
CA SER A 181 -7.62 -1.72 3.86
C SER A 181 -6.87 -1.26 5.11
N VAL A 182 -5.76 -0.58 4.88
CA VAL A 182 -5.05 0.22 5.88
C VAL A 182 -5.05 1.66 5.39
N SER A 183 -5.38 2.59 6.29
CA SER A 183 -5.35 4.03 6.06
C SER A 183 -4.28 4.71 6.93
N PRO A 184 -3.07 4.89 6.40
CA PRO A 184 -2.01 5.58 7.12
C PRO A 184 -2.28 7.09 7.24
N GLY A 185 -1.81 7.69 8.36
CA GLY A 185 -1.57 9.12 8.49
C GLY A 185 -0.22 9.54 7.93
N ALA A 186 0.27 10.71 8.37
CA ALA A 186 1.61 11.18 8.01
C ALA A 186 2.66 10.14 8.43
N THR A 187 3.29 9.52 7.44
CA THR A 187 4.27 8.45 7.63
C THR A 187 5.60 8.87 7.01
N ASP A 188 6.69 8.72 7.74
CA ASP A 188 8.03 9.13 7.32
C ASP A 188 8.55 8.28 6.15
N THR A 189 8.18 8.68 4.95
CA THR A 189 8.51 8.01 3.69
C THR A 189 9.15 8.99 2.71
N PRO A 190 9.92 8.51 1.71
CA PRO A 190 10.40 9.37 0.63
C PRO A 190 9.28 10.14 -0.08
N MET A 191 8.09 9.51 -0.22
CA MET A 191 6.91 10.15 -0.82
C MET A 191 6.48 11.38 -0.01
N LEU A 192 6.24 11.25 1.29
CA LEU A 192 5.82 12.36 2.14
C LEU A 192 6.90 13.45 2.24
N ARG A 193 8.17 13.06 2.38
CA ARG A 193 9.30 14.03 2.41
C ARG A 193 9.39 14.85 1.14
N THR A 194 9.17 14.22 -0.02
CA THR A 194 9.16 14.91 -1.32
C THR A 194 7.98 15.87 -1.41
N ASP A 195 6.80 15.47 -0.96
CA ASP A 195 5.59 16.29 -1.00
C ASP A 195 5.72 17.51 -0.08
N VAL A 196 6.12 17.31 1.15
CA VAL A 196 6.44 18.38 2.12
C VAL A 196 7.52 19.32 1.59
N GLY A 197 8.54 18.79 0.93
CA GLY A 197 9.61 19.62 0.32
C GLY A 197 9.08 20.51 -0.81
N LYS A 198 8.21 19.99 -1.66
CA LYS A 198 7.56 20.78 -2.72
C LYS A 198 6.67 21.88 -2.15
N GLU A 199 5.86 21.56 -1.16
CA GLU A 199 5.00 22.53 -0.50
C GLU A 199 5.83 23.64 0.19
N ALA A 200 6.93 23.28 0.84
CA ALA A 200 7.85 24.25 1.45
C ALA A 200 8.40 25.25 0.43
N VAL A 201 8.84 24.75 -0.73
CA VAL A 201 9.32 25.60 -1.84
C VAL A 201 8.19 26.50 -2.37
N GLN A 202 7.02 25.95 -2.62
CA GLN A 202 5.86 26.69 -3.15
C GLN A 202 5.40 27.81 -2.20
N ARG A 203 5.43 27.57 -0.89
CA ARG A 203 5.02 28.53 0.14
C ARG A 203 6.12 29.47 0.60
N GLY A 204 7.37 29.28 0.15
CA GLY A 204 8.53 30.09 0.57
C GLY A 204 8.88 29.94 2.05
N VAL A 205 8.62 28.75 2.63
CA VAL A 205 8.88 28.44 4.05
C VAL A 205 9.86 27.26 4.19
N SER A 206 10.33 26.98 5.41
CA SER A 206 11.23 25.86 5.63
C SER A 206 10.51 24.51 5.60
N PHE A 207 11.24 23.44 5.24
CA PHE A 207 10.76 22.06 5.34
C PHE A 207 10.23 21.74 6.75
N GLU A 208 10.96 22.14 7.78
CA GLU A 208 10.60 21.91 9.19
C GLU A 208 9.30 22.61 9.60
N GLN A 209 8.99 23.73 9.00
CA GLN A 209 7.72 24.43 9.25
C GLN A 209 6.55 23.60 8.69
N ILE A 210 6.62 23.17 7.45
CA ILE A 210 5.57 22.31 6.85
C ILE A 210 5.48 20.98 7.59
N ARG A 211 6.63 20.36 7.93
CA ARG A 211 6.67 19.14 8.73
C ARG A 211 5.88 19.28 10.03
N LYS A 212 6.10 20.35 10.80
CA LYS A 212 5.39 20.62 12.05
C LYS A 212 3.88 20.80 11.82
N GLU A 213 3.48 21.46 10.73
CA GLU A 213 2.07 21.59 10.37
C GLU A 213 1.42 20.22 10.14
N PHE A 214 2.10 19.30 9.45
CA PHE A 214 1.63 17.91 9.27
C PHE A 214 1.60 17.14 10.60
N GLU A 215 2.59 17.31 11.48
CA GLU A 215 2.61 16.68 12.79
C GLU A 215 1.43 17.13 13.67
N GLN A 216 1.00 18.38 13.55
CA GLN A 216 -0.12 18.94 14.32
C GLN A 216 -1.52 18.49 13.82
N GLN A 217 -1.60 17.86 12.64
CA GLN A 217 -2.87 17.31 12.16
C GLN A 217 -3.31 16.08 12.99
N GLY A 218 -2.37 15.27 13.43
CA GLY A 218 -2.64 14.15 14.32
C GLY A 218 -2.73 14.54 15.79
N VAL A 219 -3.35 13.70 16.60
CA VAL A 219 -3.32 13.79 18.07
C VAL A 219 -1.95 13.37 18.60
N LEU A 220 -1.36 12.35 17.97
CA LEU A 220 0.05 12.01 18.17
C LEU A 220 0.88 12.91 17.24
N THR A 221 1.45 13.97 17.80
CA THR A 221 2.13 15.05 17.08
C THR A 221 3.51 14.64 16.56
N ARG A 222 3.56 13.60 15.73
CA ARG A 222 4.74 13.12 15.01
C ARG A 222 4.35 12.39 13.74
N TRP A 223 5.29 12.22 12.84
CA TRP A 223 5.14 11.26 11.75
C TRP A 223 5.25 9.83 12.28
N ALA A 224 4.47 8.91 11.71
CA ALA A 224 4.61 7.49 11.98
C ALA A 224 5.88 6.93 11.35
N ASP A 225 6.51 5.97 11.99
CA ASP A 225 7.51 5.12 11.34
C ASP A 225 6.79 4.19 10.34
N PRO A 226 7.33 3.97 9.13
CA PRO A 226 6.78 3.00 8.19
C PRO A 226 6.53 1.60 8.78
N MET A 227 7.32 1.20 9.78
CA MET A 227 7.16 -0.08 10.48
C MET A 227 5.87 -0.13 11.30
N GLU A 228 5.40 1.00 11.84
CA GLU A 228 4.12 1.06 12.55
C GLU A 228 2.95 0.72 11.61
N ILE A 229 3.02 1.21 10.37
CA ILE A 229 2.02 0.87 9.33
C ILE A 229 2.15 -0.60 8.90
N ALA A 230 3.38 -1.07 8.67
CA ALA A 230 3.65 -2.46 8.32
C ALA A 230 3.13 -3.45 9.37
N THR A 231 3.19 -3.09 10.67
CA THR A 231 2.63 -3.89 11.76
C THR A 231 1.11 -4.05 11.65
N GLY A 232 0.40 -3.00 11.27
CA GLY A 232 -1.05 -3.09 11.01
C GLY A 232 -1.38 -3.93 9.78
N ILE A 233 -0.57 -3.83 8.71
CA ILE A 233 -0.70 -4.70 7.54
C ILE A 233 -0.50 -6.17 7.95
N LEU A 234 0.51 -6.45 8.77
CA LEU A 234 0.79 -7.77 9.28
C LEU A 234 -0.37 -8.30 10.14
N PHE A 235 -0.95 -7.50 11.04
CA PHE A 235 -2.14 -7.87 11.80
C PHE A 235 -3.27 -8.34 10.88
N LEU A 236 -3.61 -7.57 9.84
CA LEU A 236 -4.66 -7.94 8.89
C LEU A 236 -4.32 -9.22 8.11
N ALA A 237 -3.02 -9.53 7.91
CA ALA A 237 -2.57 -10.73 7.22
C ALA A 237 -2.68 -12.00 8.07
N THR A 238 -2.78 -11.88 9.39
CA THR A 238 -2.84 -13.01 10.34
C THR A 238 -4.26 -13.51 10.57
N ASN A 239 -4.36 -14.61 11.32
CA ASN A 239 -5.65 -15.13 11.81
C ASN A 239 -6.25 -14.28 12.93
N ASP A 240 -5.49 -13.38 13.56
CA ASP A 240 -6.01 -12.45 14.57
C ASP A 240 -7.10 -11.54 13.98
N ALA A 241 -7.04 -11.28 12.68
CA ALA A 241 -8.03 -10.54 11.91
C ALA A 241 -9.05 -11.46 11.19
N SER A 242 -9.23 -12.71 11.62
CA SER A 242 -10.05 -13.72 10.90
C SER A 242 -11.52 -13.32 10.71
N TYR A 243 -12.06 -12.47 11.58
CA TYR A 243 -13.44 -11.97 11.46
C TYR A 243 -13.54 -10.56 10.84
N MET A 244 -12.45 -10.08 10.23
CA MET A 244 -12.40 -8.76 9.57
C MET A 244 -12.40 -8.91 8.06
N THR A 245 -13.43 -8.36 7.41
CA THR A 245 -13.50 -8.17 5.95
C THR A 245 -14.30 -6.92 5.62
N GLY A 246 -13.94 -6.20 4.57
CA GLY A 246 -14.53 -4.90 4.21
C GLY A 246 -14.18 -3.77 5.18
N ALA A 247 -13.31 -4.02 6.15
CA ALA A 247 -12.88 -3.06 7.16
C ALA A 247 -11.72 -2.19 6.66
N ASP A 248 -11.58 -1.02 7.27
CA ASP A 248 -10.44 -0.14 7.13
C ASP A 248 -9.76 0.08 8.49
N LEU A 249 -8.47 -0.26 8.57
CA LEU A 249 -7.65 -0.06 9.74
C LEU A 249 -6.91 1.28 9.62
N ARG A 250 -7.40 2.29 10.33
CA ARG A 250 -6.74 3.60 10.37
C ARG A 250 -5.57 3.58 11.34
N ILE A 251 -4.39 3.94 10.84
CA ILE A 251 -3.14 4.07 11.61
C ILE A 251 -2.62 5.49 11.35
N ASP A 252 -3.28 6.46 11.95
CA ASP A 252 -3.21 7.88 11.56
C ASP A 252 -2.84 8.82 12.70
N GLY A 253 -2.43 8.31 13.85
CA GLY A 253 -2.11 9.12 15.02
C GLY A 253 -3.29 9.95 15.54
N GLY A 254 -4.53 9.54 15.24
CA GLY A 254 -5.74 10.24 15.61
C GLY A 254 -6.11 11.41 14.69
N TRP A 255 -5.54 11.50 13.50
CA TRP A 255 -5.84 12.59 12.55
C TRP A 255 -7.32 12.65 12.18
N THR A 256 -7.98 11.51 12.00
CA THR A 256 -9.40 11.43 11.62
C THR A 256 -10.38 11.33 12.78
N THR A 257 -9.98 11.68 14.00
CA THR A 257 -10.86 11.63 15.18
C THR A 257 -11.70 12.90 15.37
N ARG A 258 -11.45 13.95 14.62
CA ARG A 258 -12.10 15.25 14.74
C ARG A 258 -12.32 15.92 13.37
#